data_74f14d43a98d0306a48168201a3869f4
#
_entry.id   74f14d43a98d0306a48168201a3869f4
#
_cell.length_a   1.000
_cell.length_b   1.000
_cell.length_c   1.000
_cell.angle_alpha   90.00
_cell.angle_beta   90.00
_cell.angle_gamma   90.00
#
_symmetry.space_group_name_H-M   'P 1'
#
loop_
_entity.id
_entity.type
_entity.pdbx_description
1 polymer ?
#
loop_
_entity_poly.entity_id
_entity_poly.type
_entity_poly.pdbx_seq_one_letter_code
_entity_poly.pdbx_strand_id
1 'polypeptide(L)'
;MNRKEDYPAPRVSRKTRMFRRIVMAKIDTLVKEFLSQKKIAVVGVSDRRDTGCNLAYRKFKAQGYQVYAVNPRISTYDGEPCYPDLKSIPEKPEAVFILANPGVTDQIVRECADLGIRHVWMHCMMGTRPGLAASMSSVSLEAVQLCRENGIAVIPGSCPNQFLKPDFGHLLMRGMWRTLGFFGVD
;
A
#
# COMPACT_ATOMS: atom_id res chain seq x y z
N MET A 1 11.06 -32.73 38.44
CA MET A 1 9.74 -32.95 37.83
C MET A 1 9.12 -31.57 37.60
N ASN A 2 9.41 -30.93 36.44
CA ASN A 2 8.94 -29.59 36.11
C ASN A 2 7.58 -29.71 35.38
N ARG A 3 6.49 -29.40 36.07
CA ARG A 3 5.18 -29.20 35.40
C ARG A 3 5.24 -27.90 34.62
N LYS A 4 5.19 -27.96 33.28
CA LYS A 4 4.89 -26.82 32.45
C LYS A 4 3.42 -26.48 32.72
N GLU A 5 3.17 -25.32 33.34
CA GLU A 5 1.84 -24.76 33.42
C GLU A 5 1.41 -24.35 32.01
N ASP A 6 0.44 -25.09 31.46
CA ASP A 6 -0.24 -24.73 30.22
C ASP A 6 -1.10 -23.49 30.49
N TYR A 7 -0.57 -22.32 30.18
CA TYR A 7 -1.34 -21.08 30.13
C TYR A 7 -2.25 -21.12 28.91
N PRO A 8 -3.59 -21.17 29.06
CA PRO A 8 -4.49 -21.14 27.92
C PRO A 8 -4.37 -19.77 27.22
N ALA A 9 -4.22 -19.80 25.89
CA ALA A 9 -4.17 -18.60 25.08
C ALA A 9 -5.39 -17.69 25.37
N PRO A 10 -5.19 -16.37 25.46
CA PRO A 10 -6.26 -15.42 25.83
C PRO A 10 -7.43 -15.53 24.84
N ARG A 11 -8.61 -15.83 25.33
CA ARG A 11 -9.85 -15.91 24.52
C ARG A 11 -10.21 -14.53 23.99
N VAL A 12 -10.03 -14.31 22.69
CA VAL A 12 -10.43 -13.07 22.01
C VAL A 12 -11.95 -12.88 22.16
N SER A 13 -12.38 -11.74 22.70
CA SER A 13 -13.79 -11.46 22.97
C SER A 13 -14.64 -11.43 21.67
N ARG A 14 -15.95 -11.69 21.78
CA ARG A 14 -16.90 -11.64 20.65
C ARG A 14 -16.91 -10.25 19.99
N LYS A 15 -16.81 -9.19 20.78
CA LYS A 15 -16.75 -7.78 20.36
C LYS A 15 -15.47 -7.50 19.55
N THR A 16 -14.32 -8.00 20.00
CA THR A 16 -13.04 -7.87 19.31
C THR A 16 -13.03 -8.64 17.97
N ARG A 17 -13.65 -9.83 17.93
CA ARG A 17 -13.80 -10.60 16.67
C ARG A 17 -14.69 -9.88 15.65
N MET A 18 -15.81 -9.30 16.11
CA MET A 18 -16.72 -8.55 15.24
C MET A 18 -16.05 -7.28 14.69
N PHE A 19 -15.37 -6.51 15.54
CA PHE A 19 -14.61 -5.33 15.14
C PHE A 19 -13.54 -5.69 14.09
N ARG A 20 -12.74 -6.73 14.34
CA ARG A 20 -11.74 -7.22 13.36
C ARG A 20 -12.38 -7.60 12.02
N ARG A 21 -13.57 -8.22 12.03
CA ARG A 21 -14.28 -8.62 10.80
C ARG A 21 -14.74 -7.41 9.99
N ILE A 22 -15.23 -6.36 10.64
CA ILE A 22 -15.66 -5.10 9.99
C ILE A 22 -14.46 -4.38 9.38
N VAL A 23 -13.38 -4.23 10.13
CA VAL A 23 -12.13 -3.59 9.67
C VAL A 23 -11.53 -4.35 8.48
N MET A 24 -11.54 -5.67 8.52
CA MET A 24 -11.06 -6.49 7.40
C MET A 24 -11.90 -6.34 6.14
N ALA A 25 -13.22 -6.25 6.27
CA ALA A 25 -14.09 -5.98 5.13
C ALA A 25 -13.79 -4.63 4.47
N LYS A 26 -13.42 -3.62 5.27
CA LYS A 26 -13.04 -2.30 4.77
C LYS A 26 -11.74 -2.31 3.96
N ILE A 27 -10.68 -2.99 4.43
CA ILE A 27 -9.41 -3.08 3.67
C ILE A 27 -9.60 -3.88 2.37
N ASP A 28 -10.33 -5.00 2.40
CA ASP A 28 -10.59 -5.80 1.21
C ASP A 28 -11.40 -5.00 0.17
N THR A 29 -12.33 -4.14 0.60
CA THR A 29 -13.08 -3.23 -0.28
C THR A 29 -12.15 -2.20 -0.91
N LEU A 30 -11.33 -1.49 -0.12
CA LEU A 30 -10.37 -0.50 -0.62
C LEU A 30 -9.37 -1.11 -1.61
N VAL A 31 -8.87 -2.31 -1.31
CA VAL A 31 -7.98 -3.04 -2.21
C VAL A 31 -8.69 -3.40 -3.51
N LYS A 32 -9.93 -3.89 -3.46
CA LYS A 32 -10.72 -4.21 -4.65
C LYS A 32 -10.97 -2.97 -5.50
N GLU A 33 -11.32 -1.85 -4.90
CA GLU A 33 -11.51 -0.57 -5.58
C GLU A 33 -10.22 -0.10 -6.24
N PHE A 34 -9.08 -0.12 -5.53
CA PHE A 34 -7.78 0.24 -6.09
C PHE A 34 -7.42 -0.68 -7.29
N LEU A 35 -7.57 -1.98 -7.14
CA LEU A 35 -7.23 -2.97 -8.17
C LEU A 35 -8.24 -3.01 -9.34
N SER A 36 -9.38 -2.34 -9.24
CA SER A 36 -10.31 -2.17 -10.37
C SER A 36 -9.88 -1.06 -11.34
N GLN A 37 -8.96 -0.18 -10.92
CA GLN A 37 -8.39 0.86 -11.77
C GLN A 37 -7.50 0.25 -12.86
N LYS A 38 -7.32 0.95 -13.98
CA LYS A 38 -6.54 0.44 -15.12
C LYS A 38 -5.19 1.12 -15.28
N LYS A 39 -5.09 2.39 -14.90
CA LYS A 39 -3.91 3.24 -15.04
C LYS A 39 -3.33 3.53 -13.66
N ILE A 40 -2.16 2.96 -13.37
CA ILE A 40 -1.55 3.05 -12.03
C ILE A 40 -0.18 3.74 -12.13
N ALA A 41 0.02 4.81 -11.39
CA ALA A 41 1.35 5.35 -11.15
C ALA A 41 2.01 4.64 -9.97
N VAL A 42 3.27 4.26 -10.14
CA VAL A 42 4.10 3.60 -9.13
C VAL A 42 5.25 4.52 -8.76
N VAL A 43 5.15 5.15 -7.58
CA VAL A 43 6.10 6.15 -7.09
C VAL A 43 7.17 5.50 -6.24
N GLY A 44 8.44 5.69 -6.62
CA GLY A 44 9.60 5.20 -5.87
C GLY A 44 10.30 4.00 -6.50
N VAL A 45 10.09 3.74 -7.80
CA VAL A 45 10.91 2.77 -8.55
C VAL A 45 12.40 3.18 -8.51
N SER A 46 13.31 2.22 -8.64
CA SER A 46 14.75 2.48 -8.58
C SER A 46 15.50 1.65 -9.63
N ASP A 47 16.44 2.29 -10.30
CA ASP A 47 17.40 1.65 -11.20
C ASP A 47 18.66 1.12 -10.50
N ARG A 48 18.91 1.59 -9.26
CA ARG A 48 20.12 1.27 -8.49
C ARG A 48 20.03 -0.04 -7.71
N ARG A 49 18.81 -0.46 -7.35
CA ARG A 49 18.58 -1.68 -6.57
C ARG A 49 17.17 -2.19 -6.81
N ASP A 50 16.99 -3.48 -6.77
CA ASP A 50 15.65 -4.08 -6.83
C ASP A 50 14.95 -3.90 -5.47
N THR A 51 13.82 -3.23 -5.50
CA THR A 51 13.03 -2.87 -4.31
C THR A 51 11.64 -3.49 -4.35
N GLY A 52 10.92 -3.45 -3.24
CA GLY A 52 9.50 -3.82 -3.20
C GLY A 52 8.63 -2.98 -4.16
N CYS A 53 9.06 -1.74 -4.45
CA CYS A 53 8.42 -0.88 -5.44
C CYS A 53 8.57 -1.44 -6.87
N ASN A 54 9.80 -1.84 -7.22
CA ASN A 54 10.12 -2.46 -8.51
C ASN A 54 9.33 -3.76 -8.71
N LEU A 55 9.23 -4.58 -7.66
CA LEU A 55 8.42 -5.81 -7.71
C LEU A 55 6.93 -5.49 -7.92
N ALA A 56 6.39 -4.49 -7.23
CA ALA A 56 5.00 -4.07 -7.42
C ALA A 56 4.74 -3.57 -8.84
N TYR A 57 5.65 -2.73 -9.39
CA TYR A 57 5.59 -2.24 -10.77
C TYR A 57 5.49 -3.40 -11.77
N ARG A 58 6.42 -4.36 -11.70
CA ARG A 58 6.42 -5.55 -12.58
C ARG A 58 5.17 -6.41 -12.41
N LYS A 59 4.70 -6.59 -11.18
CA LYS A 59 3.47 -7.36 -10.92
C LYS A 59 2.23 -6.69 -11.49
N PHE A 60 2.11 -5.36 -11.39
CA PHE A 60 1.02 -4.63 -12.03
C PHE A 60 1.06 -4.79 -13.55
N LYS A 61 2.23 -4.59 -14.20
CA LYS A 61 2.40 -4.81 -15.65
C LYS A 61 2.01 -6.24 -16.07
N ALA A 62 2.50 -7.24 -15.34
CA ALA A 62 2.23 -8.65 -15.65
C ALA A 62 0.75 -9.04 -15.52
N GLN A 63 -0.08 -8.20 -14.90
CA GLN A 63 -1.52 -8.38 -14.78
C GLN A 63 -2.34 -7.48 -15.73
N GLY A 64 -1.67 -6.82 -16.67
CA GLY A 64 -2.33 -6.05 -17.73
C GLY A 64 -2.72 -4.64 -17.33
N TYR A 65 -2.19 -4.10 -16.22
CA TYR A 65 -2.35 -2.68 -15.92
C TYR A 65 -1.45 -1.82 -16.81
N GLN A 66 -1.91 -0.64 -17.17
CA GLN A 66 -1.07 0.42 -17.71
C GLN A 66 -0.35 1.07 -16.53
N VAL A 67 0.98 0.92 -16.47
CA VAL A 67 1.77 1.32 -15.31
C VAL A 67 2.76 2.42 -15.68
N TYR A 68 2.75 3.49 -14.91
CA TYR A 68 3.68 4.61 -15.07
C TYR A 68 4.70 4.60 -13.93
N ALA A 69 5.98 4.51 -14.27
CA ALA A 69 7.06 4.66 -13.31
C ALA A 69 7.23 6.14 -12.91
N VAL A 70 7.36 6.43 -11.61
CA VAL A 70 7.58 7.80 -11.13
C VAL A 70 8.80 7.84 -10.20
N ASN A 71 9.82 8.59 -10.62
CA ASN A 71 11.00 8.92 -9.82
C ASN A 71 11.71 10.13 -10.44
N PRO A 72 11.93 11.24 -9.70
CA PRO A 72 12.56 12.46 -10.25
C PRO A 72 14.05 12.31 -10.58
N ARG A 73 14.67 11.16 -10.27
CA ARG A 73 16.12 10.96 -10.42
C ARG A 73 16.51 10.13 -11.65
N ILE A 74 15.52 9.55 -12.35
CA ILE A 74 15.75 8.69 -13.52
C ILE A 74 14.73 9.03 -14.60
N SER A 75 15.14 8.96 -15.86
CA SER A 75 14.28 9.26 -17.02
C SER A 75 13.66 8.02 -17.66
N THR A 76 14.21 6.84 -17.34
CA THR A 76 13.71 5.55 -17.88
C THR A 76 13.73 4.48 -16.79
N TYR A 77 12.78 3.58 -16.83
CA TYR A 77 12.71 2.40 -15.97
C TYR A 77 12.11 1.23 -16.73
N ASP A 78 12.75 0.06 -16.70
CA ASP A 78 12.29 -1.18 -17.38
C ASP A 78 12.05 -0.97 -18.90
N GLY A 79 12.89 -0.13 -19.54
CA GLY A 79 12.79 0.20 -20.96
C GLY A 79 11.71 1.21 -21.33
N GLU A 80 10.97 1.74 -20.36
CA GLU A 80 9.89 2.71 -20.56
C GLU A 80 10.21 4.06 -19.91
N PRO A 81 9.50 5.15 -20.29
CA PRO A 81 9.65 6.45 -19.64
C PRO A 81 9.39 6.40 -18.13
N CYS A 82 10.24 7.05 -17.35
CA CYS A 82 10.03 7.30 -15.94
C CYS A 82 9.80 8.81 -15.73
N TYR A 83 8.71 9.15 -15.10
CA TYR A 83 8.24 10.53 -14.94
C TYR A 83 8.74 11.13 -13.63
N PRO A 84 9.12 12.42 -13.61
CA PRO A 84 9.61 13.07 -12.39
C PRO A 84 8.50 13.26 -11.34
N ASP A 85 7.25 13.41 -11.76
CA ASP A 85 6.06 13.66 -10.94
C ASP A 85 4.79 13.14 -11.63
N LEU A 86 3.63 13.22 -10.96
CA LEU A 86 2.37 12.77 -11.51
C LEU A 86 1.83 13.67 -12.64
N LYS A 87 2.16 14.96 -12.61
CA LYS A 87 1.70 15.96 -13.60
C LYS A 87 2.34 15.78 -14.96
N SER A 88 3.55 15.22 -14.98
CA SER A 88 4.32 14.95 -16.21
C SER A 88 3.84 13.71 -16.97
N ILE A 89 2.98 12.88 -16.37
CA ILE A 89 2.44 11.68 -17.01
C ILE A 89 1.44 12.11 -18.10
N PRO A 90 1.61 11.66 -19.38
CA PRO A 90 0.75 12.11 -20.49
C PRO A 90 -0.73 11.79 -20.31
N GLU A 91 -1.01 10.64 -19.69
CA GLU A 91 -2.37 10.20 -19.36
C GLU A 91 -2.55 10.14 -17.85
N LYS A 92 -3.50 10.88 -17.33
CA LYS A 92 -3.77 10.92 -15.89
C LYS A 92 -3.94 9.52 -15.30
N PRO A 93 -3.15 9.14 -14.28
CA PRO A 93 -3.36 7.90 -13.55
C PRO A 93 -4.71 7.91 -12.82
N GLU A 94 -5.31 6.74 -12.68
CA GLU A 94 -6.55 6.55 -11.92
C GLU A 94 -6.26 6.21 -10.46
N ALA A 95 -5.07 5.58 -10.22
CA ALA A 95 -4.61 5.21 -8.90
C ALA A 95 -3.09 5.42 -8.75
N VAL A 96 -2.63 5.63 -7.52
CA VAL A 96 -1.21 5.84 -7.19
C VAL A 96 -0.77 4.90 -6.08
N PHE A 97 0.24 4.08 -6.35
CA PHE A 97 0.96 3.31 -5.35
C PHE A 97 2.25 4.03 -4.97
N ILE A 98 2.50 4.19 -3.67
CA ILE A 98 3.61 4.97 -3.14
C ILE A 98 4.50 4.10 -2.26
N LEU A 99 5.79 3.99 -2.62
CA LEU A 99 6.85 3.46 -1.78
C LEU A 99 8.00 4.47 -1.73
N ALA A 100 7.85 5.47 -0.87
CA ALA A 100 8.76 6.58 -0.68
C ALA A 100 8.80 7.00 0.80
N ASN A 101 9.67 7.93 1.16
CA ASN A 101 9.66 8.52 2.50
C ASN A 101 8.35 9.26 2.78
N PRO A 102 7.87 9.33 4.04
CA PRO A 102 6.61 9.99 4.39
C PRO A 102 6.48 11.42 3.87
N GLY A 103 7.52 12.25 3.96
CA GLY A 103 7.50 13.62 3.43
C GLY A 103 7.32 13.70 1.90
N VAL A 104 7.83 12.70 1.15
CA VAL A 104 7.54 12.58 -0.29
C VAL A 104 6.10 12.14 -0.50
N THR A 105 5.58 11.26 0.36
CA THR A 105 4.18 10.84 0.29
C THR A 105 3.22 12.01 0.42
N ASP A 106 3.50 12.97 1.31
CA ASP A 106 2.69 14.19 1.49
C ASP A 106 2.61 15.00 0.19
N GLN A 107 3.75 15.17 -0.49
CA GLN A 107 3.80 15.90 -1.78
C GLN A 107 2.99 15.18 -2.86
N ILE A 108 3.18 13.87 -3.01
CA ILE A 108 2.46 13.05 -4.00
C ILE A 108 0.95 13.06 -3.75
N VAL A 109 0.51 13.04 -2.49
CA VAL A 109 -0.93 13.09 -2.17
C VAL A 109 -1.52 14.47 -2.49
N ARG A 110 -0.78 15.57 -2.31
CA ARG A 110 -1.19 16.91 -2.79
C ARG A 110 -1.38 16.91 -4.31
N GLU A 111 -0.43 16.33 -5.05
CA GLU A 111 -0.57 16.19 -6.51
C GLU A 111 -1.79 15.32 -6.88
N CYS A 112 -2.06 14.24 -6.13
CA CYS A 112 -3.26 13.44 -6.34
C CYS A 112 -4.54 14.26 -6.17
N ALA A 113 -4.61 15.09 -5.13
CA ALA A 113 -5.76 15.97 -4.88
C ALA A 113 -5.93 16.99 -6.03
N ASP A 114 -4.85 17.67 -6.44
CA ASP A 114 -4.84 18.64 -7.54
C ASP A 114 -5.32 18.02 -8.86
N LEU A 115 -4.86 16.80 -9.16
CA LEU A 115 -5.20 16.07 -10.38
C LEU A 115 -6.55 15.35 -10.31
N GLY A 116 -7.21 15.33 -9.15
CA GLY A 116 -8.46 14.60 -8.95
C GLY A 116 -8.30 13.08 -9.02
N ILE A 117 -7.14 12.54 -8.62
CA ILE A 117 -6.90 11.11 -8.47
C ILE A 117 -7.55 10.65 -7.17
N ARG A 118 -8.32 9.56 -7.21
CA ARG A 118 -9.20 9.14 -6.10
C ARG A 118 -8.76 7.89 -5.36
N HIS A 119 -7.69 7.23 -5.78
CA HIS A 119 -7.22 5.98 -5.18
C HIS A 119 -5.72 6.05 -4.88
N VAL A 120 -5.34 5.96 -3.59
CA VAL A 120 -3.96 6.02 -3.14
C VAL A 120 -3.65 4.81 -2.26
N TRP A 121 -2.52 4.18 -2.49
CA TRP A 121 -1.98 3.09 -1.66
C TRP A 121 -0.59 3.46 -1.16
N MET A 122 -0.44 3.68 0.11
CA MET A 122 0.84 3.91 0.78
C MET A 122 1.40 2.57 1.26
N HIS A 123 2.66 2.26 0.93
CA HIS A 123 3.26 0.99 1.31
C HIS A 123 3.66 0.96 2.79
N CYS A 124 3.41 -0.18 3.44
CA CYS A 124 4.04 -0.57 4.70
C CYS A 124 4.09 -2.09 4.81
N MET A 125 5.24 -2.66 5.14
CA MET A 125 5.37 -4.11 5.31
C MET A 125 4.55 -4.65 6.49
N MET A 126 4.36 -3.84 7.53
CA MET A 126 3.65 -4.20 8.77
C MET A 126 2.14 -3.94 8.71
N GLY A 127 1.52 -4.12 7.54
CA GLY A 127 0.10 -3.84 7.36
C GLY A 127 -0.21 -2.34 7.48
N THR A 128 -1.29 -1.98 8.16
CA THR A 128 -1.73 -0.59 8.36
C THR A 128 -1.28 0.01 9.69
N ARG A 129 -0.31 -0.60 10.39
CA ARG A 129 0.26 -0.12 11.65
C ARG A 129 1.69 0.41 11.44
N PRO A 130 1.88 1.63 10.94
CA PRO A 130 3.19 2.18 10.59
C PRO A 130 4.13 2.35 11.80
N GLY A 131 3.61 2.49 13.02
CA GLY A 131 4.42 2.73 14.21
C GLY A 131 5.46 1.64 14.54
N LEU A 132 5.22 0.38 14.09
CA LEU A 132 6.18 -0.73 14.30
C LEU A 132 7.29 -0.78 13.25
N ALA A 133 7.13 -0.09 12.13
CA ALA A 133 8.09 -0.08 11.02
C ALA A 133 8.16 1.31 10.37
N ALA A 134 8.23 2.37 11.18
CA ALA A 134 8.20 3.75 10.71
C ALA A 134 9.29 4.04 9.65
N SER A 135 10.49 3.49 9.82
CA SER A 135 11.60 3.64 8.86
C SER A 135 11.41 2.90 7.53
N MET A 136 10.46 1.96 7.45
CA MET A 136 10.13 1.16 6.25
C MET A 136 8.71 1.40 5.78
N SER A 137 8.11 2.49 6.22
CA SER A 137 6.72 2.87 5.91
C SER A 137 6.70 4.11 5.03
N SER A 138 5.85 4.10 4.03
CA SER A 138 5.50 5.29 3.23
C SER A 138 4.29 6.03 3.80
N VAL A 139 3.73 5.55 4.90
CA VAL A 139 2.53 6.11 5.51
C VAL A 139 2.90 7.40 6.23
N SER A 140 2.21 8.47 5.87
CA SER A 140 2.19 9.76 6.57
C SER A 140 0.78 10.01 7.12
N LEU A 141 0.67 10.40 8.38
CA LEU A 141 -0.61 10.76 8.98
C LEU A 141 -1.21 12.00 8.33
N GLU A 142 -0.37 12.97 7.93
CA GLU A 142 -0.78 14.16 7.19
C GLU A 142 -1.37 13.78 5.83
N ALA A 143 -0.68 12.92 5.07
CA ALA A 143 -1.16 12.44 3.79
C ALA A 143 -2.48 11.65 3.92
N VAL A 144 -2.64 10.83 4.95
CA VAL A 144 -3.90 10.11 5.22
C VAL A 144 -5.03 11.08 5.50
N GLN A 145 -4.77 12.11 6.31
CA GLN A 145 -5.76 13.15 6.61
C GLN A 145 -6.14 13.91 5.34
N LEU A 146 -5.16 14.33 4.55
CA LEU A 146 -5.39 15.02 3.28
C LEU A 146 -6.21 14.17 2.30
N CYS A 147 -5.95 12.87 2.21
CA CYS A 147 -6.77 11.96 1.42
C CYS A 147 -8.23 11.97 1.86
N ARG A 148 -8.49 11.89 3.18
CA ARG A 148 -9.86 11.90 3.73
C ARG A 148 -10.59 13.21 3.43
N GLU A 149 -9.92 14.34 3.62
CA GLU A 149 -10.48 15.69 3.35
C GLU A 149 -10.83 15.90 1.88
N ASN A 150 -10.09 15.27 0.97
CA ASN A 150 -10.30 15.37 -0.48
C ASN A 150 -11.12 14.22 -1.08
N GLY A 151 -11.69 13.33 -0.25
CA GLY A 151 -12.48 12.19 -0.71
C GLY A 151 -11.67 11.18 -1.54
N ILE A 152 -10.37 11.03 -1.22
CA ILE A 152 -9.47 10.05 -1.83
C ILE A 152 -9.54 8.76 -1.01
N ALA A 153 -9.89 7.65 -1.64
CA ALA A 153 -9.84 6.32 -1.03
C ALA A 153 -8.38 5.94 -0.77
N VAL A 154 -8.00 5.84 0.50
CA VAL A 154 -6.62 5.59 0.90
C VAL A 154 -6.45 4.24 1.58
N ILE A 155 -5.44 3.48 1.16
CA ILE A 155 -4.93 2.30 1.86
C ILE A 155 -3.67 2.72 2.61
N PRO A 156 -3.75 2.98 3.93
CA PRO A 156 -2.64 3.52 4.71
C PRO A 156 -1.72 2.39 5.22
N GLY A 157 -1.04 1.72 4.31
CA GLY A 157 -0.15 0.60 4.62
C GLY A 157 -0.44 -0.67 3.83
N SER A 158 0.14 -1.76 4.25
CA SER A 158 0.17 -3.06 3.57
C SER A 158 0.99 -3.08 2.27
N CYS A 159 1.26 -4.29 1.78
CA CYS A 159 2.01 -4.51 0.55
C CYS A 159 1.07 -5.02 -0.55
N PRO A 160 1.02 -4.39 -1.74
CA PRO A 160 0.17 -4.85 -2.84
C PRO A 160 0.50 -6.28 -3.28
N ASN A 161 1.74 -6.74 -3.10
CA ASN A 161 2.13 -8.11 -3.42
C ASN A 161 1.41 -9.19 -2.60
N GLN A 162 0.78 -8.81 -1.48
CA GLN A 162 -0.08 -9.69 -0.70
C GLN A 162 -1.45 -9.93 -1.36
N PHE A 163 -1.83 -9.11 -2.34
CA PHE A 163 -3.14 -9.15 -3.01
C PHE A 163 -3.02 -9.43 -4.51
N LEU A 164 -1.90 -9.03 -5.14
CA LEU A 164 -1.61 -9.23 -6.57
C LEU A 164 -0.96 -10.59 -6.80
N LYS A 165 -1.77 -11.65 -7.01
CA LYS A 165 -1.26 -13.03 -7.20
C LYS A 165 -0.12 -13.32 -6.20
N PRO A 166 -0.43 -13.37 -4.90
CA PRO A 166 0.59 -13.52 -3.88
C PRO A 166 1.35 -14.82 -4.05
N ASP A 167 2.67 -14.77 -3.92
CA ASP A 167 3.49 -15.95 -3.67
C ASP A 167 3.24 -16.48 -2.25
N PHE A 168 3.79 -17.67 -1.94
CA PHE A 168 3.57 -18.33 -0.66
C PHE A 168 3.95 -17.44 0.53
N GLY A 169 5.07 -16.71 0.45
CA GLY A 169 5.53 -15.82 1.53
C GLY A 169 4.56 -14.67 1.79
N HIS A 170 4.09 -14.01 0.73
CA HIS A 170 3.12 -12.92 0.84
C HIS A 170 1.73 -13.42 1.29
N LEU A 171 1.33 -14.62 0.89
CA LEU A 171 0.09 -15.23 1.34
C LEU A 171 0.13 -15.55 2.84
N LEU A 172 1.22 -16.15 3.31
CA LEU A 172 1.45 -16.44 4.72
C LEU A 172 1.48 -15.15 5.56
N MET A 173 2.22 -14.15 5.09
CA MET A 173 2.29 -12.83 5.74
C MET A 173 0.89 -12.19 5.84
N ARG A 174 0.11 -12.20 4.76
CA ARG A 174 -1.27 -11.70 4.77
C ARG A 174 -2.13 -12.42 5.81
N GLY A 175 -2.04 -13.74 5.88
CA GLY A 175 -2.74 -14.54 6.89
C GLY A 175 -2.33 -14.15 8.32
N MET A 176 -1.03 -14.04 8.57
CA MET A 176 -0.48 -13.63 9.87
C MET A 176 -0.93 -12.21 10.26
N TRP A 177 -0.85 -11.22 9.36
CA TRP A 177 -1.30 -9.86 9.64
C TRP A 177 -2.80 -9.78 9.88
N ARG A 178 -3.60 -10.63 9.21
CA ARG A 178 -5.03 -10.77 9.47
C ARG A 178 -5.31 -11.25 10.90
N THR A 179 -4.62 -12.30 11.34
CA THR A 179 -4.81 -12.86 12.68
C THR A 179 -4.33 -11.92 13.79
N LEU A 180 -3.26 -11.17 13.56
CA LEU A 180 -2.71 -10.20 14.50
C LEU A 180 -3.44 -8.83 14.51
N GLY A 181 -4.38 -8.60 13.56
CA GLY A 181 -5.13 -7.35 13.47
C GLY A 181 -4.31 -6.16 12.95
N PHE A 182 -3.33 -6.41 12.06
CA PHE A 182 -2.46 -5.39 11.47
C PHE A 182 -3.10 -4.66 10.26
N PHE A 183 -4.36 -4.93 9.93
CA PHE A 183 -5.11 -4.29 8.85
C PHE A 183 -6.21 -3.35 9.38
N GLY A 184 -5.89 -2.49 10.36
CA GLY A 184 -6.79 -1.41 10.78
C GLY A 184 -6.76 -0.24 9.77
N VAL A 185 -7.92 0.30 9.42
CA VAL A 185 -8.08 1.49 8.53
C VAL A 185 -9.00 2.51 9.20
N ASP A 186 -8.67 2.83 10.46
CA ASP A 186 -9.43 3.82 11.24
C ASP A 186 -9.09 5.25 10.83
#